data_71a5f00ec53a1a070202f2690d87382e
#
_entry.id   71a5f00ec53a1a070202f2690d87382e
#
_cell.length_a   1.000
_cell.length_b   1.000
_cell.length_c   1.000
_cell.angle_alpha   90.00
_cell.angle_beta   90.00
_cell.angle_gamma   90.00
#
_symmetry.space_group_name_H-M   'P 1'
#
loop_
_entity.id
_entity.type
_entity.pdbx_description
1 polymer ?
#
loop_
_entity_poly.entity_id
_entity_poly.type
_entity_poly.pdbx_seq_one_letter_code
_entity_poly.pdbx_strand_id
1 'polypeptide(L)'
;MADLNTDVRYIKGIGEQRAKALGKLGIATLRDLISYFPRAYDDRSALRRIADLVPGETAGVAAMVASPPTISHIRKGLDLVKLRAVDDTGTLDVTFFNQAWLKNSLHQGETYIFYGRAEGSLLRHQMANPVVEPEGRREVTGRIVPIYPLTAGVSQLILSRSIRQGLDACADILPDVLPDRVRRDHQLCRIEYAYENIHFPESAEALDLARRRLTFEELFYLSAGLTMLKTRRGGGSGQAVPSRPQNDFLALLPFPPTGAQLRVMEEIAGDMASGRPMN
;
A
#
# COMPACT_ATOMS: atom_id res chain seq x y z
N MET A 1 -4.92 2.50 -28.48
CA MET A 1 -4.95 1.67 -27.26
C MET A 1 -3.92 2.22 -26.30
N ALA A 2 -4.21 2.29 -25.01
CA ALA A 2 -3.20 2.69 -24.03
C ALA A 2 -2.11 1.59 -23.98
N ASP A 3 -0.85 2.01 -23.93
CA ASP A 3 0.31 1.16 -23.71
C ASP A 3 0.85 1.53 -22.31
N LEU A 4 1.50 0.60 -21.62
CA LEU A 4 2.12 0.84 -20.32
C LEU A 4 3.18 1.97 -20.35
N ASN A 5 3.74 2.25 -21.54
CA ASN A 5 4.67 3.38 -21.76
C ASN A 5 3.95 4.69 -22.13
N THR A 6 2.61 4.70 -22.17
CA THR A 6 1.84 5.93 -22.43
C THR A 6 2.15 6.97 -21.36
N ASP A 7 2.47 8.20 -21.77
CA ASP A 7 2.73 9.32 -20.86
C ASP A 7 1.48 9.64 -20.02
N VAL A 8 1.67 9.86 -18.73
CA VAL A 8 0.58 10.11 -17.77
C VAL A 8 -0.29 11.31 -18.13
N ARG A 9 0.18 12.26 -18.95
CA ARG A 9 -0.60 13.39 -19.45
C ARG A 9 -1.83 12.99 -20.26
N TYR A 10 -1.79 11.82 -20.88
CA TYR A 10 -2.91 11.31 -21.69
C TYR A 10 -3.95 10.54 -20.86
N ILE A 11 -3.70 10.37 -19.54
CA ILE A 11 -4.67 9.76 -18.64
C ILE A 11 -5.71 10.82 -18.27
N LYS A 12 -6.98 10.45 -18.35
CA LYS A 12 -8.10 11.33 -18.02
C LYS A 12 -7.89 11.99 -16.64
N GLY A 13 -7.98 13.32 -16.59
CA GLY A 13 -7.83 14.07 -15.34
C GLY A 13 -6.39 14.42 -14.95
N ILE A 14 -5.37 13.98 -15.70
CA ILE A 14 -3.97 14.39 -15.51
C ILE A 14 -3.61 15.41 -16.59
N GLY A 15 -3.72 16.70 -16.26
CA GLY A 15 -3.23 17.77 -17.14
C GLY A 15 -1.74 18.03 -16.93
N GLU A 16 -1.16 18.93 -17.74
CA GLU A 16 0.28 19.23 -17.74
C GLU A 16 0.86 19.57 -16.36
N GLN A 17 0.16 20.39 -15.58
CA GLN A 17 0.62 20.78 -14.24
C GLN A 17 0.70 19.57 -13.28
N ARG A 18 -0.29 18.67 -13.34
CA ARG A 18 -0.29 17.45 -12.52
C ARG A 18 0.78 16.46 -12.98
N ALA A 19 0.94 16.28 -14.29
CA ALA A 19 1.99 15.44 -14.85
C ALA A 19 3.39 15.94 -14.43
N LYS A 20 3.63 17.27 -14.47
CA LYS A 20 4.87 17.86 -13.96
C LYS A 20 5.08 17.62 -12.46
N ALA A 21 4.01 17.65 -11.67
CA ALA A 21 4.08 17.35 -10.24
C ALA A 21 4.33 15.84 -9.98
N LEU A 22 3.68 14.95 -10.74
CA LEU A 22 3.91 13.50 -10.70
C LEU A 22 5.34 13.13 -11.13
N GLY A 23 5.91 13.84 -12.10
CA GLY A 23 7.30 13.67 -12.52
C GLY A 23 8.32 13.87 -11.38
N LYS A 24 8.01 14.71 -10.37
CA LYS A 24 8.85 14.85 -9.15
C LYS A 24 8.84 13.60 -8.26
N LEU A 25 7.84 12.74 -8.42
CA LEU A 25 7.73 11.43 -7.76
C LEU A 25 8.30 10.29 -8.63
N GLY A 26 8.89 10.61 -9.77
CA GLY A 26 9.39 9.62 -10.73
C GLY A 26 8.29 9.00 -11.61
N ILE A 27 7.07 9.56 -11.61
CA ILE A 27 5.92 9.05 -12.36
C ILE A 27 5.82 9.80 -13.68
N ALA A 28 6.19 9.17 -14.78
CA ALA A 28 6.13 9.71 -16.13
C ALA A 28 5.19 8.93 -17.05
N THR A 29 5.09 7.62 -16.84
CA THR A 29 4.31 6.70 -17.69
C THR A 29 3.16 6.06 -16.90
N LEU A 30 2.24 5.42 -17.64
CA LEU A 30 1.17 4.61 -17.05
C LEU A 30 1.74 3.49 -16.16
N ARG A 31 2.84 2.86 -16.60
CA ARG A 31 3.56 1.85 -15.80
C ARG A 31 4.03 2.42 -14.46
N ASP A 32 4.69 3.58 -14.49
CA ASP A 32 5.19 4.20 -13.26
C ASP A 32 4.03 4.54 -12.31
N LEU A 33 2.91 5.01 -12.86
CA LEU A 33 1.73 5.39 -12.08
C LEU A 33 1.13 4.19 -11.32
N ILE A 34 0.89 3.07 -12.02
CA ILE A 34 0.31 1.88 -11.39
C ILE A 34 1.32 1.12 -10.52
N SER A 35 2.61 1.30 -10.75
CA SER A 35 3.68 0.72 -9.91
C SER A 35 4.09 1.64 -8.76
N TYR A 36 3.44 2.78 -8.59
CA TYR A 36 3.68 3.68 -7.47
C TYR A 36 2.93 3.19 -6.23
N PHE A 37 3.51 2.20 -5.56
CA PHE A 37 2.86 1.50 -4.46
C PHE A 37 2.73 2.36 -3.19
N PRO A 38 1.67 2.12 -2.38
CA PRO A 38 1.49 2.76 -1.08
C PRO A 38 2.65 2.42 -0.12
N ARG A 39 3.06 3.40 0.70
CA ARG A 39 4.04 3.17 1.77
C ARG A 39 3.43 2.58 3.04
N ALA A 40 2.14 2.78 3.24
CA ALA A 40 1.38 2.33 4.40
C ALA A 40 -0.10 2.23 4.06
N TYR A 41 -0.88 1.68 4.97
CA TYR A 41 -2.33 1.58 4.87
C TYR A 41 -2.96 2.04 6.18
N ASP A 42 -4.09 2.73 6.07
CA ASP A 42 -4.95 3.14 7.18
C ASP A 42 -6.21 2.27 7.11
N ASP A 43 -6.34 1.34 8.05
CA ASP A 43 -7.49 0.45 8.11
C ASP A 43 -8.68 1.17 8.75
N ARG A 44 -9.63 1.56 7.91
CA ARG A 44 -10.89 2.19 8.28
C ARG A 44 -12.08 1.27 8.04
N SER A 45 -11.84 -0.03 7.83
CA SER A 45 -12.88 -1.01 7.48
C SER A 45 -13.84 -1.28 8.62
N ALA A 46 -13.34 -1.26 9.86
CA ALA A 46 -14.14 -1.51 11.05
C ALA A 46 -14.96 -0.28 11.42
N LEU A 47 -16.29 -0.38 11.26
CA LEU A 47 -17.23 0.59 11.81
C LEU A 47 -17.62 0.17 13.22
N ARG A 48 -17.60 1.13 14.14
CA ARG A 48 -18.06 0.95 15.54
C ARG A 48 -19.46 1.55 15.71
N ARG A 49 -20.16 1.08 16.71
CA ARG A 49 -21.38 1.75 17.21
C ARG A 49 -21.00 2.97 18.02
N ILE A 50 -21.89 3.94 18.11
CA ILE A 50 -21.63 5.16 18.91
C ILE A 50 -21.30 4.80 20.36
N ALA A 51 -22.04 3.86 20.97
CA ALA A 51 -21.79 3.44 22.35
C ALA A 51 -20.41 2.78 22.57
N ASP A 52 -19.80 2.22 21.53
CA ASP A 52 -18.49 1.54 21.60
C ASP A 52 -17.31 2.50 21.34
N LEU A 53 -17.58 3.78 21.15
CA LEU A 53 -16.53 4.78 20.94
C LEU A 53 -15.74 5.02 22.23
N VAL A 54 -14.43 4.92 22.13
CA VAL A 54 -13.51 5.22 23.24
C VAL A 54 -12.91 6.61 23.03
N PRO A 55 -13.05 7.54 23.97
CA PRO A 55 -12.46 8.86 23.87
C PRO A 55 -10.94 8.79 23.65
N GLY A 56 -10.45 9.54 22.67
CA GLY A 56 -9.04 9.56 22.28
C GLY A 56 -8.67 8.60 21.15
N GLU A 57 -9.47 7.58 20.82
CA GLU A 57 -9.25 6.67 19.70
C GLU A 57 -9.85 7.24 18.40
N THR A 58 -9.26 6.84 17.28
CA THR A 58 -9.81 7.11 15.94
C THR A 58 -10.68 5.95 15.50
N ALA A 59 -11.92 6.25 15.11
CA ALA A 59 -12.89 5.23 14.69
C ALA A 59 -13.82 5.73 13.59
N GLY A 60 -14.37 4.78 12.82
CA GLY A 60 -15.47 5.02 11.89
C GLY A 60 -16.81 4.67 12.52
N VAL A 61 -17.84 5.50 12.30
CA VAL A 61 -19.20 5.28 12.76
C VAL A 61 -20.16 5.53 11.61
N ALA A 62 -21.08 4.59 11.35
CA ALA A 62 -22.22 4.83 10.48
C ALA A 62 -23.37 5.38 11.32
N ALA A 63 -23.82 6.60 11.03
CA ALA A 63 -24.86 7.25 11.82
C ALA A 63 -25.75 8.13 10.93
N MET A 64 -27.05 8.19 11.27
CA MET A 64 -28.02 9.03 10.61
C MET A 64 -27.97 10.46 11.17
N VAL A 65 -28.01 11.45 10.29
CA VAL A 65 -28.12 12.86 10.69
C VAL A 65 -29.48 13.12 11.30
N ALA A 66 -29.54 13.30 12.62
CA ALA A 66 -30.78 13.48 13.37
C ALA A 66 -31.32 14.91 13.33
N SER A 67 -30.46 15.91 13.14
CA SER A 67 -30.83 17.32 13.08
C SER A 67 -30.18 18.02 11.89
N PRO A 68 -30.85 18.99 11.24
CA PRO A 68 -30.25 19.74 10.16
C PRO A 68 -28.92 20.38 10.60
N PRO A 69 -27.87 20.37 9.76
CA PRO A 69 -26.63 21.05 10.10
C PRO A 69 -26.84 22.55 10.31
N THR A 70 -26.34 23.06 11.42
CA THR A 70 -26.39 24.48 11.77
C THR A 70 -25.03 25.12 11.58
N ILE A 71 -24.99 26.37 11.08
CA ILE A 71 -23.78 27.13 10.96
C ILE A 71 -23.74 28.26 11.98
N SER A 72 -22.59 28.43 12.62
CA SER A 72 -22.34 29.52 13.57
C SER A 72 -21.06 30.24 13.19
N HIS A 73 -21.14 31.53 12.94
CA HIS A 73 -20.00 32.42 12.71
C HIS A 73 -19.45 32.90 14.06
N ILE A 74 -18.34 32.36 14.52
CA ILE A 74 -17.76 32.70 15.83
C ILE A 74 -16.93 33.96 15.75
N ARG A 75 -16.11 34.10 14.74
CA ARG A 75 -15.30 35.29 14.42
C ARG A 75 -14.87 35.25 12.95
N LYS A 76 -14.30 36.37 12.48
CA LYS A 76 -13.78 36.44 11.08
C LYS A 76 -12.80 35.28 10.82
N GLY A 77 -13.13 34.44 9.84
CA GLY A 77 -12.33 33.27 9.45
C GLY A 77 -12.56 32.00 10.30
N LEU A 78 -13.56 31.97 11.19
CA LEU A 78 -13.92 30.79 11.96
C LEU A 78 -15.43 30.52 11.93
N ASP A 79 -15.81 29.62 11.05
CA ASP A 79 -17.17 29.09 10.92
C ASP A 79 -17.24 27.70 11.52
N LEU A 80 -18.28 27.42 12.30
CA LEU A 80 -18.57 26.12 12.84
C LEU A 80 -19.84 25.56 12.21
N VAL A 81 -19.75 24.39 11.59
CA VAL A 81 -20.93 23.61 11.22
C VAL A 81 -21.12 22.53 12.28
N LYS A 82 -22.28 22.51 12.91
CA LYS A 82 -22.63 21.53 13.95
C LYS A 82 -23.84 20.72 13.50
N LEU A 83 -23.79 19.43 13.77
CA LEU A 83 -24.92 18.52 13.62
C LEU A 83 -24.89 17.45 14.70
N ARG A 84 -26.00 16.76 14.84
CA ARG A 84 -26.15 15.60 15.69
C ARG A 84 -26.46 14.40 14.81
N ALA A 85 -25.67 13.33 14.95
CA ALA A 85 -25.89 12.05 14.32
C ALA A 85 -26.28 11.00 15.36
N VAL A 86 -27.05 9.99 14.97
CA VAL A 86 -27.55 8.93 15.86
C VAL A 86 -27.43 7.58 15.16
N ASP A 87 -27.22 6.55 15.96
CA ASP A 87 -27.43 5.17 15.60
C ASP A 87 -28.40 4.52 16.60
N ASP A 88 -28.56 3.19 16.56
CA ASP A 88 -29.39 2.43 17.49
C ASP A 88 -28.84 2.40 18.93
N THR A 89 -27.63 2.89 19.17
CA THR A 89 -26.91 2.78 20.45
C THR A 89 -26.66 4.12 21.12
N GLY A 90 -26.68 5.23 20.38
CA GLY A 90 -26.35 6.51 20.98
C GLY A 90 -26.44 7.71 20.06
N THR A 91 -25.84 8.80 20.56
CA THR A 91 -25.79 10.11 19.87
C THR A 91 -24.36 10.59 19.75
N LEU A 92 -24.00 11.10 18.58
CA LEU A 92 -22.72 11.69 18.25
C LEU A 92 -22.89 13.16 17.89
N ASP A 93 -22.29 14.07 18.67
CA ASP A 93 -22.20 15.48 18.33
C ASP A 93 -21.01 15.71 17.40
N VAL A 94 -21.25 16.20 16.19
CA VAL A 94 -20.21 16.43 15.16
C VAL A 94 -20.03 17.92 14.92
N THR A 95 -18.77 18.38 14.91
CA THR A 95 -18.40 19.76 14.63
C THR A 95 -17.36 19.84 13.52
N PHE A 96 -17.63 20.62 12.48
CA PHE A 96 -16.67 20.92 11.41
C PHE A 96 -16.23 22.38 11.49
N PHE A 97 -14.94 22.64 11.32
CA PHE A 97 -14.36 23.98 11.32
C PHE A 97 -14.07 24.43 9.88
N ASN A 98 -14.53 25.62 9.53
CA ASN A 98 -14.31 26.27 8.22
C ASN A 98 -14.78 25.43 7.01
N GLN A 99 -15.79 24.59 7.21
CA GLN A 99 -16.38 23.75 6.16
C GLN A 99 -17.87 24.07 5.94
N ALA A 100 -18.18 25.36 5.73
CA ALA A 100 -19.55 25.87 5.58
C ALA A 100 -20.36 25.14 4.48
N TRP A 101 -19.67 24.63 3.43
CA TRP A 101 -20.29 23.88 2.34
C TRP A 101 -20.98 22.57 2.81
N LEU A 102 -20.54 21.97 3.93
CA LEU A 102 -21.14 20.77 4.49
C LEU A 102 -22.61 20.97 4.94
N LYS A 103 -23.01 22.21 5.27
CA LYS A 103 -24.40 22.52 5.58
C LYS A 103 -25.35 22.11 4.46
N ASN A 104 -24.91 22.25 3.22
CA ASN A 104 -25.73 21.94 2.04
C ASN A 104 -25.51 20.51 1.51
N SER A 105 -24.50 19.80 2.02
CA SER A 105 -24.12 18.46 1.56
C SER A 105 -24.58 17.35 2.49
N LEU A 106 -24.92 17.68 3.74
CA LEU A 106 -25.41 16.72 4.73
C LEU A 106 -26.90 16.95 4.98
N HIS A 107 -27.68 15.89 4.79
CA HIS A 107 -29.14 15.97 4.87
C HIS A 107 -29.66 15.21 6.08
N GLN A 108 -30.65 15.82 6.77
CA GLN A 108 -31.35 15.15 7.87
C GLN A 108 -32.06 13.88 7.36
N GLY A 109 -31.98 12.81 8.11
CA GLY A 109 -32.58 11.51 7.79
C GLY A 109 -31.70 10.61 6.92
N GLU A 110 -30.59 11.11 6.38
CA GLU A 110 -29.63 10.30 5.62
C GLU A 110 -28.52 9.77 6.52
N THR A 111 -27.99 8.58 6.17
CA THR A 111 -26.89 7.93 6.88
C THR A 111 -25.56 8.26 6.23
N TYR A 112 -24.61 8.66 7.07
CA TYR A 112 -23.24 8.95 6.68
C TYR A 112 -22.27 8.15 7.54
N ILE A 113 -21.05 7.94 7.01
CA ILE A 113 -19.94 7.40 7.78
C ILE A 113 -19.08 8.58 8.23
N PHE A 114 -18.90 8.70 9.54
CA PHE A 114 -18.04 9.67 10.18
C PHE A 114 -16.76 8.95 10.64
N TYR A 115 -15.60 9.32 10.14
CA TYR A 115 -14.32 8.76 10.54
C TYR A 115 -13.45 9.86 11.14
N GLY A 116 -13.10 9.71 12.41
CA GLY A 116 -12.31 10.69 13.12
C GLY A 116 -11.98 10.26 14.54
N ARG A 117 -11.29 11.15 15.26
CA ARG A 117 -10.97 10.94 16.66
C ARG A 117 -12.22 11.14 17.49
N ALA A 118 -12.56 10.15 18.30
CA ALA A 118 -13.64 10.25 19.28
C ALA A 118 -13.18 11.13 20.44
N GLU A 119 -14.02 12.07 20.81
CA GLU A 119 -13.82 13.02 21.91
C GLU A 119 -15.01 12.99 22.86
N GLY A 120 -14.92 13.72 23.96
CA GLY A 120 -15.98 13.84 24.97
C GLY A 120 -15.86 12.83 26.09
N SER A 121 -16.97 12.20 26.48
CA SER A 121 -17.05 11.21 27.56
C SER A 121 -17.84 10.01 27.11
N LEU A 122 -17.86 8.94 27.92
CA LEU A 122 -18.65 7.73 27.64
C LEU A 122 -20.17 7.98 27.52
N LEU A 123 -20.66 9.11 28.05
CA LEU A 123 -22.06 9.48 27.95
C LEU A 123 -22.36 10.54 26.89
N ARG A 124 -21.32 11.17 26.34
CA ARG A 124 -21.46 12.21 25.32
C ARG A 124 -20.31 12.12 24.32
N HIS A 125 -20.54 11.43 23.27
CA HIS A 125 -19.55 11.24 22.19
C HIS A 125 -19.54 12.45 21.28
N GLN A 126 -18.33 12.88 20.89
CA GLN A 126 -18.09 14.00 20.00
C GLN A 126 -17.03 13.66 18.98
N MET A 127 -17.10 14.29 17.80
CA MET A 127 -16.01 14.27 16.82
C MET A 127 -15.79 15.67 16.25
N ALA A 128 -14.52 16.07 16.16
CA ALA A 128 -14.11 17.33 15.54
C ALA A 128 -13.48 17.06 14.17
N ASN A 129 -13.98 17.73 13.12
CA ASN A 129 -13.52 17.57 11.74
C ASN A 129 -13.39 16.11 11.27
N PRO A 130 -14.35 15.21 11.51
CA PRO A 130 -14.25 13.88 10.93
C PRO A 130 -14.28 13.93 9.41
N VAL A 131 -13.67 12.93 8.76
CA VAL A 131 -13.97 12.65 7.36
C VAL A 131 -15.39 12.13 7.29
N VAL A 132 -16.20 12.64 6.35
CA VAL A 132 -17.60 12.25 6.21
C VAL A 132 -17.91 11.89 4.78
N GLU A 133 -18.58 10.77 4.58
CA GLU A 133 -19.03 10.28 3.27
C GLU A 133 -20.43 9.66 3.39
N PRO A 134 -21.26 9.74 2.33
CA PRO A 134 -22.51 8.99 2.28
C PRO A 134 -22.24 7.49 2.39
N GLU A 135 -23.07 6.77 3.12
CA GLU A 135 -22.90 5.32 3.31
C GLU A 135 -22.86 4.54 1.99
N GLY A 136 -23.63 4.98 0.98
CA GLY A 136 -23.68 4.36 -0.34
C GLY A 136 -22.49 4.70 -1.26
N ARG A 137 -21.59 5.62 -0.89
CA ARG A 137 -20.48 6.06 -1.73
C ARG A 137 -19.21 6.24 -0.91
N ARG A 138 -18.55 5.12 -0.60
CA ARG A 138 -17.36 5.06 0.24
C ARG A 138 -16.09 5.13 -0.61
N GLU A 139 -15.39 6.24 -0.60
CA GLU A 139 -14.07 6.38 -1.26
C GLU A 139 -12.93 6.20 -0.26
N VAL A 140 -13.08 6.70 0.97
CA VAL A 140 -12.01 6.72 1.99
C VAL A 140 -12.47 6.29 3.39
N THR A 141 -13.74 5.91 3.56
CA THR A 141 -14.28 5.42 4.84
C THR A 141 -14.82 3.99 4.69
N GLY A 142 -14.83 3.22 5.78
CA GLY A 142 -15.31 1.84 5.78
C GLY A 142 -14.50 0.89 4.88
N ARG A 143 -13.20 1.16 4.69
CA ARG A 143 -12.28 0.37 3.85
C ARG A 143 -10.83 0.57 4.28
N ILE A 144 -9.94 -0.26 3.79
CA ILE A 144 -8.49 -0.07 3.93
C ILE A 144 -8.05 0.99 2.91
N VAL A 145 -7.47 2.10 3.40
CA VAL A 145 -7.07 3.25 2.58
C VAL A 145 -5.57 3.26 2.37
N PRO A 146 -5.08 3.26 1.12
CA PRO A 146 -3.66 3.36 0.84
C PRO A 146 -3.11 4.75 1.17
N ILE A 147 -1.90 4.81 1.74
CA ILE A 147 -1.17 6.04 2.02
C ILE A 147 0.05 6.10 1.10
N TYR A 148 0.02 7.03 0.16
CA TYR A 148 1.12 7.26 -0.78
C TYR A 148 2.08 8.34 -0.29
N PRO A 149 3.38 8.27 -0.63
CA PRO A 149 4.25 9.42 -0.56
C PRO A 149 3.72 10.53 -1.47
N LEU A 150 3.74 11.79 -1.01
CA LEU A 150 3.18 12.91 -1.75
C LEU A 150 4.23 13.98 -2.06
N THR A 151 3.89 14.85 -3.02
CA THR A 151 4.64 16.05 -3.35
C THR A 151 3.71 17.26 -3.45
N ALA A 152 4.27 18.46 -3.42
CA ALA A 152 3.49 19.69 -3.56
C ALA A 152 2.71 19.68 -4.89
N GLY A 153 1.40 19.94 -4.79
CA GLY A 153 0.47 19.97 -5.94
C GLY A 153 -0.24 18.65 -6.23
N VAL A 154 0.06 17.55 -5.50
CA VAL A 154 -0.65 16.28 -5.63
C VAL A 154 -1.16 15.84 -4.25
N SER A 155 -2.47 15.71 -4.10
CA SER A 155 -3.09 15.18 -2.88
C SER A 155 -3.31 13.66 -2.99
N GLN A 156 -3.53 12.99 -1.82
CA GLN A 156 -3.88 11.56 -1.76
C GLN A 156 -5.05 11.22 -2.69
N LEU A 157 -6.10 12.03 -2.64
CA LEU A 157 -7.30 11.80 -3.44
C LEU A 157 -7.01 11.91 -4.95
N ILE A 158 -6.21 12.89 -5.36
CA ILE A 158 -5.83 13.06 -6.78
C ILE A 158 -5.01 11.85 -7.22
N LEU A 159 -4.01 11.44 -6.44
CA LEU A 159 -3.15 10.32 -6.79
C LEU A 159 -3.92 8.99 -6.83
N SER A 160 -4.73 8.73 -5.82
CA SER A 160 -5.57 7.53 -5.76
C SER A 160 -6.53 7.43 -6.95
N ARG A 161 -7.21 8.54 -7.32
CA ARG A 161 -8.09 8.59 -8.50
C ARG A 161 -7.32 8.40 -9.80
N SER A 162 -6.12 8.97 -9.90
CA SER A 162 -5.26 8.80 -11.09
C SER A 162 -4.81 7.34 -11.24
N ILE A 163 -4.43 6.69 -10.14
CA ILE A 163 -4.07 5.26 -10.14
C ILE A 163 -5.27 4.39 -10.53
N ARG A 164 -6.48 4.67 -10.01
CA ARG A 164 -7.70 3.96 -10.42
C ARG A 164 -7.91 4.04 -11.93
N GLN A 165 -7.84 5.24 -12.49
CA GLN A 165 -7.96 5.43 -13.95
C GLN A 165 -6.83 4.74 -14.72
N GLY A 166 -5.63 4.71 -14.15
CA GLY A 166 -4.51 3.97 -14.72
C GLY A 166 -4.75 2.47 -14.77
N LEU A 167 -5.25 1.88 -13.67
CA LEU A 167 -5.60 0.45 -13.61
C LEU A 167 -6.72 0.11 -14.60
N ASP A 168 -7.77 0.94 -14.66
CA ASP A 168 -8.88 0.76 -15.61
C ASP A 168 -8.37 0.80 -17.07
N ALA A 169 -7.38 1.66 -17.37
CA ALA A 169 -6.81 1.78 -18.71
C ALA A 169 -5.89 0.63 -19.10
N CYS A 170 -5.35 -0.13 -18.16
CA CYS A 170 -4.40 -1.22 -18.41
C CYS A 170 -4.93 -2.61 -18.00
N ALA A 171 -6.19 -2.76 -17.64
CA ALA A 171 -6.76 -4.01 -17.17
C ALA A 171 -6.51 -5.20 -18.12
N ASP A 172 -6.57 -4.96 -19.43
CA ASP A 172 -6.39 -6.01 -20.46
C ASP A 172 -4.94 -6.14 -20.98
N ILE A 173 -4.03 -5.29 -20.52
CA ILE A 173 -2.66 -5.22 -21.06
C ILE A 173 -1.56 -5.48 -20.02
N LEU A 174 -1.93 -5.76 -18.77
CA LEU A 174 -0.97 -6.11 -17.72
C LEU A 174 -0.32 -7.48 -18.02
N PRO A 175 0.99 -7.55 -18.30
CA PRO A 175 1.61 -8.83 -18.56
C PRO A 175 1.82 -9.60 -17.25
N ASP A 176 1.29 -10.80 -17.13
CA ASP A 176 1.70 -11.72 -16.07
C ASP A 176 2.98 -12.43 -16.50
N VAL A 177 4.10 -12.01 -15.97
CA VAL A 177 5.44 -12.47 -16.35
C VAL A 177 5.87 -13.75 -15.64
N LEU A 178 5.17 -14.15 -14.57
CA LEU A 178 5.46 -15.41 -13.91
C LEU A 178 4.86 -16.58 -14.71
N PRO A 179 5.67 -17.63 -15.00
CA PRO A 179 5.14 -18.84 -15.59
C PRO A 179 3.99 -19.41 -14.76
N ASP A 180 2.95 -19.90 -15.41
CA ASP A 180 1.76 -20.47 -14.75
C ASP A 180 2.09 -21.57 -13.75
N ARG A 181 3.13 -22.36 -14.02
CA ARG A 181 3.61 -23.38 -13.08
C ARG A 181 4.12 -22.76 -11.77
N VAL A 182 5.00 -21.75 -11.88
CA VAL A 182 5.55 -21.04 -10.72
C VAL A 182 4.43 -20.41 -9.90
N ARG A 183 3.48 -19.75 -10.58
CA ARG A 183 2.34 -19.13 -9.91
C ARG A 183 1.50 -20.13 -9.14
N ARG A 184 1.21 -21.31 -9.71
CA ARG A 184 0.45 -22.38 -9.04
C ARG A 184 1.21 -23.04 -7.90
N ASP A 185 2.49 -23.40 -8.13
CA ASP A 185 3.32 -24.08 -7.13
C ASP A 185 3.51 -23.24 -5.87
N HIS A 186 3.55 -21.92 -6.01
CA HIS A 186 3.68 -20.96 -4.91
C HIS A 186 2.35 -20.32 -4.46
N GLN A 187 1.21 -20.76 -5.00
CA GLN A 187 -0.13 -20.25 -4.66
C GLN A 187 -0.23 -18.72 -4.76
N LEU A 188 0.29 -18.14 -5.84
CA LEU A 188 0.28 -16.71 -6.08
C LEU A 188 -0.97 -16.30 -6.87
N CYS A 189 -1.55 -15.16 -6.51
CA CYS A 189 -2.67 -14.58 -7.26
C CYS A 189 -2.21 -14.06 -8.63
N ARG A 190 -3.17 -13.77 -9.50
CA ARG A 190 -2.92 -13.15 -10.81
C ARG A 190 -2.43 -11.72 -10.65
N ILE A 191 -1.73 -11.22 -11.65
CA ILE A 191 -1.11 -9.88 -11.58
C ILE A 191 -2.18 -8.78 -11.49
N GLU A 192 -3.28 -8.90 -12.20
CA GLU A 192 -4.38 -7.93 -12.17
C GLU A 192 -4.97 -7.82 -10.76
N TYR A 193 -5.21 -8.96 -10.11
CA TYR A 193 -5.69 -9.02 -8.74
C TYR A 193 -4.69 -8.37 -7.76
N ALA A 194 -3.39 -8.61 -7.97
CA ALA A 194 -2.35 -8.03 -7.13
C ALA A 194 -2.30 -6.51 -7.25
N TYR A 195 -2.33 -5.96 -8.47
CA TYR A 195 -2.36 -4.50 -8.68
C TYR A 195 -3.64 -3.86 -8.16
N GLU A 196 -4.79 -4.50 -8.32
CA GLU A 196 -6.04 -4.01 -7.78
C GLU A 196 -5.98 -3.92 -6.24
N ASN A 197 -5.59 -5.01 -5.57
CA ASN A 197 -5.64 -5.10 -4.12
C ASN A 197 -4.44 -4.47 -3.39
N ILE A 198 -3.32 -4.18 -4.07
CA ILE A 198 -2.26 -3.37 -3.49
C ILE A 198 -2.65 -1.88 -3.40
N HIS A 199 -3.49 -1.40 -4.32
CA HIS A 199 -3.95 -0.01 -4.36
C HIS A 199 -5.32 0.18 -3.72
N PHE A 200 -6.22 -0.80 -3.86
CA PHE A 200 -7.60 -0.72 -3.38
C PHE A 200 -8.02 -2.04 -2.73
N PRO A 201 -7.44 -2.37 -1.57
CA PRO A 201 -7.69 -3.64 -0.91
C PRO A 201 -9.18 -3.81 -0.57
N GLU A 202 -9.74 -4.96 -0.93
CA GLU A 202 -11.09 -5.37 -0.54
C GLU A 202 -11.12 -5.84 0.92
N SER A 203 -10.02 -6.46 1.38
CA SER A 203 -9.81 -6.93 2.76
C SER A 203 -8.32 -6.96 3.12
N ALA A 204 -8.01 -7.21 4.39
CA ALA A 204 -6.64 -7.41 4.86
C ALA A 204 -6.00 -8.64 4.18
N GLU A 205 -6.75 -9.74 4.03
CA GLU A 205 -6.30 -10.97 3.37
C GLU A 205 -6.01 -10.73 1.89
N ALA A 206 -6.87 -9.96 1.18
CA ALA A 206 -6.65 -9.60 -0.22
C ALA A 206 -5.38 -8.76 -0.40
N LEU A 207 -5.13 -7.83 0.54
CA LEU A 207 -3.90 -7.04 0.58
C LEU A 207 -2.66 -7.92 0.79
N ASP A 208 -2.73 -8.88 1.69
CA ASP A 208 -1.61 -9.79 1.97
C ASP A 208 -1.30 -10.70 0.77
N LEU A 209 -2.33 -11.20 0.08
CA LEU A 209 -2.15 -11.95 -1.18
C LEU A 209 -1.48 -11.09 -2.26
N ALA A 210 -1.90 -9.84 -2.40
CA ALA A 210 -1.31 -8.90 -3.35
C ALA A 210 0.16 -8.61 -3.02
N ARG A 211 0.48 -8.32 -1.75
CA ARG A 211 1.86 -8.11 -1.28
C ARG A 211 2.73 -9.34 -1.54
N ARG A 212 2.25 -10.53 -1.18
CA ARG A 212 2.97 -11.78 -1.42
C ARG A 212 3.31 -11.98 -2.89
N ARG A 213 2.34 -11.71 -3.79
CA ARG A 213 2.52 -11.82 -5.24
C ARG A 213 3.59 -10.86 -5.76
N LEU A 214 3.51 -9.58 -5.41
CA LEU A 214 4.43 -8.55 -5.90
C LEU A 214 5.84 -8.72 -5.33
N THR A 215 5.96 -9.02 -4.03
CA THR A 215 7.26 -9.31 -3.40
C THR A 215 7.92 -10.54 -4.01
N PHE A 216 7.15 -11.60 -4.26
CA PHE A 216 7.68 -12.80 -4.92
C PHE A 216 8.21 -12.48 -6.31
N GLU A 217 7.46 -11.70 -7.09
CA GLU A 217 7.86 -11.31 -8.44
C GLU A 217 9.17 -10.52 -8.46
N GLU A 218 9.29 -9.53 -7.57
CA GLU A 218 10.52 -8.72 -7.44
C GLU A 218 11.74 -9.57 -7.11
N LEU A 219 11.60 -10.47 -6.12
CA LEU A 219 12.68 -11.40 -5.74
C LEU A 219 12.98 -12.44 -6.81
N PHE A 220 11.97 -12.88 -7.54
CA PHE A 220 12.12 -13.80 -8.67
C PHE A 220 12.96 -13.17 -9.80
N TYR A 221 12.66 -11.92 -10.16
CA TYR A 221 13.46 -11.20 -11.17
C TYR A 221 14.91 -11.02 -10.72
N LEU A 222 15.12 -10.62 -9.47
CA LEU A 222 16.45 -10.47 -8.91
C LEU A 222 17.23 -11.79 -8.97
N SER A 223 16.63 -12.88 -8.51
CA SER A 223 17.23 -14.20 -8.49
C SER A 223 17.52 -14.73 -9.89
N ALA A 224 16.57 -14.53 -10.81
CA ALA A 224 16.76 -14.93 -12.23
C ALA A 224 17.90 -14.13 -12.86
N GLY A 225 17.95 -12.81 -12.66
CA GLY A 225 19.02 -11.95 -13.13
C GLY A 225 20.40 -12.35 -12.62
N LEU A 226 20.51 -12.60 -11.31
CA LEU A 226 21.76 -13.07 -10.68
C LEU A 226 22.18 -14.44 -11.24
N THR A 227 21.23 -15.35 -11.41
CA THR A 227 21.51 -16.69 -11.98
C THR A 227 22.00 -16.58 -13.41
N MET A 228 21.38 -15.73 -14.23
CA MET A 228 21.84 -15.48 -15.60
C MET A 228 23.26 -14.88 -15.64
N LEU A 229 23.58 -13.93 -14.75
CA LEU A 229 24.93 -13.36 -14.65
C LEU A 229 25.94 -14.42 -14.21
N LYS A 230 25.58 -15.24 -13.23
CA LYS A 230 26.43 -16.34 -12.75
C LYS A 230 26.70 -17.36 -13.88
N THR A 231 25.68 -17.74 -14.63
CA THR A 231 25.81 -18.68 -15.75
C THR A 231 26.71 -18.11 -16.86
N ARG A 232 26.60 -16.81 -17.17
CA ARG A 232 27.48 -16.14 -18.15
C ARG A 232 28.93 -16.11 -17.71
N ARG A 233 29.21 -15.95 -16.41
CA ARG A 233 30.57 -15.95 -15.84
C ARG A 233 31.14 -17.37 -15.68
N GLY A 234 30.29 -18.37 -15.46
CA GLY A 234 30.70 -19.75 -15.24
C GLY A 234 31.28 -20.48 -16.46
N GLY A 235 31.30 -19.83 -17.64
CA GLY A 235 31.95 -20.38 -18.87
C GLY A 235 33.47 -20.16 -18.90
N GLY A 236 34.08 -19.51 -17.91
CA GLY A 236 35.54 -19.37 -17.82
C GLY A 236 36.18 -20.64 -17.26
N SER A 237 37.36 -21.03 -17.80
CA SER A 237 38.20 -22.04 -17.17
C SER A 237 38.99 -21.41 -16.02
N GLY A 238 38.78 -21.89 -14.80
CA GLY A 238 39.65 -21.59 -13.66
C GLY A 238 40.81 -22.60 -13.59
N GLN A 239 41.84 -22.26 -12.86
CA GLN A 239 42.93 -23.22 -12.54
C GLN A 239 42.45 -24.10 -11.37
N ALA A 240 42.35 -25.41 -11.57
CA ALA A 240 42.04 -26.33 -10.51
C ALA A 240 43.18 -26.34 -9.47
N VAL A 241 42.83 -26.10 -8.22
CA VAL A 241 43.79 -26.22 -7.08
C VAL A 241 43.50 -27.59 -6.43
N PRO A 242 44.49 -28.51 -6.41
CA PRO A 242 44.28 -29.81 -5.81
C PRO A 242 43.91 -29.68 -4.33
N SER A 243 42.85 -30.38 -3.93
CA SER A 243 42.42 -30.44 -2.53
C SER A 243 43.55 -31.04 -1.67
N ARG A 244 43.86 -30.40 -0.54
CA ARG A 244 44.76 -30.93 0.48
C ARG A 244 43.98 -31.24 1.75
N PRO A 245 44.44 -32.23 2.56
CA PRO A 245 43.81 -32.49 3.85
C PRO A 245 43.83 -31.23 4.70
N GLN A 246 42.67 -30.84 5.24
CA GLN A 246 42.55 -29.61 6.05
C GLN A 246 42.98 -29.83 7.51
N ASN A 247 43.24 -31.06 7.92
CA ASN A 247 43.56 -31.41 9.28
C ASN A 247 44.78 -30.65 9.85
N ASP A 248 45.81 -30.48 9.05
CA ASP A 248 47.01 -29.76 9.47
C ASP A 248 46.69 -28.27 9.71
N PHE A 249 45.85 -27.66 8.90
CA PHE A 249 45.38 -26.29 9.09
C PHE A 249 44.46 -26.17 10.32
N LEU A 250 43.54 -27.11 10.50
CA LEU A 250 42.61 -27.14 11.65
C LEU A 250 43.36 -27.28 12.98
N ALA A 251 44.48 -28.02 13.00
CA ALA A 251 45.34 -28.16 14.18
C ALA A 251 46.07 -26.85 14.59
N LEU A 252 46.20 -25.89 13.68
CA LEU A 252 46.83 -24.59 13.98
C LEU A 252 45.86 -23.56 14.57
N LEU A 253 44.53 -23.86 14.53
CA LEU A 253 43.57 -22.91 15.04
C LEU A 253 43.51 -22.94 16.58
N PRO A 254 43.44 -21.78 17.25
CA PRO A 254 43.40 -21.67 18.71
C PRO A 254 42.00 -22.07 19.28
N PHE A 255 41.05 -22.46 18.44
CA PHE A 255 39.70 -22.84 18.80
C PHE A 255 39.15 -23.91 17.82
N PRO A 256 38.25 -24.77 18.23
CA PRO A 256 37.59 -25.68 17.31
C PRO A 256 36.59 -24.93 16.42
N PRO A 257 36.63 -25.13 15.09
CA PRO A 257 35.65 -24.54 14.17
C PRO A 257 34.22 -25.04 14.45
N THR A 258 33.27 -24.18 14.21
CA THR A 258 31.85 -24.56 14.24
C THR A 258 31.51 -25.51 13.08
N GLY A 259 30.43 -26.29 13.21
CA GLY A 259 29.97 -27.16 12.13
C GLY A 259 29.66 -26.42 10.82
N ALA A 260 29.22 -25.15 10.91
CA ALA A 260 29.00 -24.30 9.74
C ALA A 260 30.31 -23.93 9.05
N GLN A 261 31.35 -23.58 9.82
CA GLN A 261 32.68 -23.27 9.28
C GLN A 261 33.30 -24.47 8.58
N LEU A 262 33.19 -25.68 9.16
CA LEU A 262 33.69 -26.91 8.53
C LEU A 262 33.00 -27.16 7.19
N ARG A 263 31.67 -27.05 7.11
CA ARG A 263 30.93 -27.21 5.84
C ARG A 263 31.38 -26.21 4.78
N VAL A 264 31.51 -24.93 5.14
CA VAL A 264 31.95 -23.91 4.19
C VAL A 264 33.39 -24.16 3.73
N MET A 265 34.29 -24.64 4.58
CA MET A 265 35.64 -25.01 4.19
C MET A 265 35.66 -26.19 3.19
N GLU A 266 34.80 -27.20 3.39
CA GLU A 266 34.65 -28.31 2.44
C GLU A 266 34.08 -27.82 1.09
N GLU A 267 33.06 -26.97 1.11
CA GLU A 267 32.49 -26.38 -0.10
C GLU A 267 33.54 -25.58 -0.89
N ILE A 268 34.31 -24.70 -0.20
CA ILE A 268 35.39 -23.94 -0.81
C ILE A 268 36.46 -24.87 -1.41
N ALA A 269 36.88 -25.88 -0.68
CA ALA A 269 37.87 -26.85 -1.19
C ALA A 269 37.36 -27.60 -2.44
N GLY A 270 36.08 -27.97 -2.45
CA GLY A 270 35.43 -28.58 -3.62
C GLY A 270 35.38 -27.64 -4.82
N ASP A 271 34.99 -26.37 -4.61
CA ASP A 271 34.93 -25.36 -5.64
C ASP A 271 36.32 -25.07 -6.24
N MET A 272 37.35 -24.93 -5.40
CA MET A 272 38.73 -24.72 -5.83
C MET A 272 39.26 -25.92 -6.64
N ALA A 273 38.86 -27.12 -6.31
CA ALA A 273 39.25 -28.33 -7.06
C ALA A 273 38.50 -28.51 -8.38
N SER A 274 37.34 -27.85 -8.55
CA SER A 274 36.48 -28.01 -9.72
C SER A 274 37.05 -27.46 -11.03
N GLY A 275 38.08 -26.60 -10.98
CA GLY A 275 38.62 -25.91 -12.17
C GLY A 275 37.66 -24.88 -12.77
N ARG A 276 36.62 -24.51 -12.06
CA ARG A 276 35.69 -23.43 -12.41
C ARG A 276 35.99 -22.18 -11.58
N PRO A 277 35.80 -20.98 -12.13
CA PRO A 277 35.90 -19.76 -11.31
C PRO A 277 34.93 -19.84 -10.13
N MET A 278 35.44 -19.68 -8.94
CA MET A 278 34.64 -19.60 -7.71
C MET A 278 33.92 -18.24 -7.65
N ASN A 279 32.64 -18.22 -7.28
CA ASN A 279 31.82 -17.03 -7.14
C ASN A 279 31.42 -16.79 -5.69
#